data_e40e5ba7ebf905f536e5ca5d721ac57b
#
_entry.id   e40e5ba7ebf905f536e5ca5d721ac57b
#
_cell.length_a   1.000
_cell.length_b   1.000
_cell.length_c   1.000
_cell.angle_alpha   90.00
_cell.angle_beta   90.00
_cell.angle_gamma   90.00
#
_symmetry.space_group_name_H-M   'P 1'
#
loop_
_entity.id
_entity.type
_entity.pdbx_description
1 polymer ?
#
loop_
_entity_poly.entity_id
_entity_poly.type
_entity_poly.pdbx_seq_one_letter_code
_entity_poly.pdbx_strand_id
1 'polypeptide(L)'
;LILGAWMIKKNAFKNDKKKKFVLDYCSNKFPFQSSNSEQDYNELFSRSIHVRSIARWVVNQLKEPKERIEVISFLIEICLIENALIDREIIALVRFGEWIGVGKAKIDHLMLHQYDKSKEFQSLNEVLNPIIRKKKAYQILELDFNATTDEIKKQYKKLVLKYHPDKNQHINDKELQESTQKFINIKDAYEELIQ
;
A
#
# COMPACT_ATOMS: atom_id res chain seq x y z
N LEU A 1 -3.39 7.32 19.97
CA LEU A 1 -4.85 7.07 19.90
C LEU A 1 -5.48 7.66 18.63
N ILE A 2 -5.35 8.98 18.37
CA ILE A 2 -6.06 9.67 17.26
C ILE A 2 -5.75 9.10 15.88
N LEU A 3 -4.51 8.74 15.58
CA LEU A 3 -4.11 8.12 14.32
C LEU A 3 -4.67 6.70 14.18
N GLY A 4 -4.71 5.94 15.27
CA GLY A 4 -5.32 4.61 15.28
C GLY A 4 -6.83 4.69 15.03
N ALA A 5 -7.54 5.57 15.72
CA ALA A 5 -8.96 5.81 15.49
C ALA A 5 -9.24 6.28 14.05
N TRP A 6 -8.41 7.16 13.51
CA TRP A 6 -8.52 7.61 12.11
C TRP A 6 -8.34 6.47 11.10
N MET A 7 -7.34 5.61 11.30
CA MET A 7 -7.09 4.49 10.39
C MET A 7 -8.23 3.48 10.44
N ILE A 8 -8.73 3.14 11.62
CA ILE A 8 -9.85 2.21 11.79
C ILE A 8 -11.13 2.74 11.11
N LYS A 9 -11.36 4.06 11.13
CA LYS A 9 -12.48 4.70 10.42
C LYS A 9 -12.44 4.55 8.90
N LYS A 10 -11.31 4.21 8.30
CA LYS A 10 -11.22 3.92 6.87
C LYS A 10 -11.87 2.59 6.50
N ASN A 11 -11.96 1.69 7.46
CA ASN A 11 -12.75 0.48 7.33
C ASN A 11 -14.19 0.81 7.78
N ALA A 12 -15.18 0.56 6.93
CA ALA A 12 -16.61 0.92 7.20
C ALA A 12 -17.22 0.18 8.40
N PHE A 13 -16.54 -0.80 8.96
CA PHE A 13 -17.01 -1.62 10.06
C PHE A 13 -16.28 -1.29 11.37
N LYS A 14 -17.05 -1.25 12.49
CA LYS A 14 -16.45 -1.25 13.84
C LYS A 14 -15.59 -2.50 13.98
N ASN A 15 -14.35 -2.31 14.36
CA ASN A 15 -13.40 -3.39 14.49
C ASN A 15 -12.83 -3.42 15.90
N ASP A 16 -13.39 -4.29 16.73
CA ASP A 16 -13.00 -4.40 18.13
C ASP A 16 -11.58 -4.95 18.31
N LYS A 17 -11.10 -5.78 17.38
CA LYS A 17 -9.70 -6.28 17.40
C LYS A 17 -8.71 -5.13 17.14
N LYS A 18 -8.97 -4.34 16.11
CA LYS A 18 -8.15 -3.15 15.80
C LYS A 18 -8.20 -2.12 16.94
N LYS A 19 -9.40 -1.90 17.54
CA LYS A 19 -9.56 -1.02 18.72
C LYS A 19 -8.70 -1.52 19.87
N LYS A 20 -8.82 -2.81 20.23
CA LYS A 20 -8.05 -3.41 21.30
C LYS A 20 -6.55 -3.26 21.08
N PHE A 21 -6.07 -3.55 19.88
CA PHE A 21 -4.66 -3.37 19.54
C PHE A 21 -4.17 -1.93 19.76
N VAL A 22 -4.94 -0.93 19.30
CA VAL A 22 -4.59 0.47 19.48
C VAL A 22 -4.52 0.85 20.96
N LEU A 23 -5.46 0.37 21.77
CA LEU A 23 -5.48 0.63 23.23
C LEU A 23 -4.30 -0.05 23.92
N ASP A 24 -4.04 -1.32 23.62
CA ASP A 24 -2.91 -2.07 24.20
C ASP A 24 -1.57 -1.45 23.78
N TYR A 25 -1.41 -1.05 22.52
CA TYR A 25 -0.20 -0.37 22.05
C TYR A 25 0.05 0.93 22.79
N CYS A 26 -0.99 1.76 22.94
CA CYS A 26 -0.86 3.02 23.65
C CYS A 26 -0.56 2.84 25.13
N SER A 27 -1.20 1.88 25.81
CA SER A 27 -0.96 1.57 27.20
C SER A 27 0.45 1.07 27.46
N ASN A 28 0.98 0.24 26.57
CA ASN A 28 2.35 -0.29 26.68
C ASN A 28 3.41 0.79 26.41
N LYS A 29 3.17 1.66 25.42
CA LYS A 29 4.15 2.70 25.03
C LYS A 29 4.08 3.94 25.92
N PHE A 30 2.91 4.22 26.54
CA PHE A 30 2.65 5.41 27.35
C PHE A 30 1.91 5.06 28.66
N PRO A 31 2.50 4.28 29.56
CA PRO A 31 1.79 3.73 30.73
C PRO A 31 1.21 4.78 31.68
N PHE A 32 1.79 5.98 31.73
CA PHE A 32 1.32 7.06 32.62
C PHE A 32 0.11 7.83 32.06
N GLN A 33 -0.29 7.63 30.83
CA GLN A 33 -1.40 8.33 30.17
C GLN A 33 -2.63 7.43 29.93
N SER A 34 -2.63 6.22 30.47
CA SER A 34 -3.59 5.18 30.09
C SER A 34 -4.88 5.14 30.89
N SER A 35 -5.07 5.96 31.92
CA SER A 35 -6.21 5.86 32.85
C SER A 35 -7.60 6.04 32.23
N ASN A 36 -7.71 6.71 31.06
CA ASN A 36 -8.96 6.95 30.35
C ASN A 36 -8.90 6.62 28.86
N SER A 37 -7.95 5.79 28.43
CA SER A 37 -7.65 5.55 27.01
C SER A 37 -8.83 5.02 26.20
N GLU A 38 -9.72 4.23 26.78
CA GLU A 38 -10.90 3.72 26.10
C GLU A 38 -11.97 4.80 25.91
N GLN A 39 -12.21 5.63 26.90
CA GLN A 39 -13.14 6.75 26.81
C GLN A 39 -12.64 7.77 25.76
N ASP A 40 -11.37 8.12 25.84
CA ASP A 40 -10.68 9.02 24.89
C ASP A 40 -10.77 8.48 23.46
N TYR A 41 -10.53 7.16 23.28
CA TYR A 41 -10.68 6.51 21.98
C TYR A 41 -12.10 6.64 21.43
N ASN A 42 -13.13 6.35 22.25
CA ASN A 42 -14.52 6.41 21.82
C ASN A 42 -14.92 7.85 21.45
N GLU A 43 -14.45 8.83 22.18
CA GLU A 43 -14.65 10.25 21.86
C GLU A 43 -13.98 10.64 20.55
N LEU A 44 -12.71 10.28 20.34
CA LEU A 44 -11.98 10.49 19.09
C LEU A 44 -12.63 9.76 17.92
N PHE A 45 -13.15 8.56 18.14
CA PHE A 45 -13.83 7.80 17.12
C PHE A 45 -15.16 8.41 16.71
N SER A 46 -15.86 9.14 17.59
CA SER A 46 -17.10 9.84 17.27
C SER A 46 -16.88 11.14 16.50
N ARG A 47 -15.74 11.81 16.67
CA ARG A 47 -15.42 13.12 16.08
C ARG A 47 -14.90 13.01 14.63
N SER A 48 -15.03 14.09 13.87
CA SER A 48 -14.34 14.23 12.59
C SER A 48 -12.84 14.49 12.81
N ILE A 49 -11.97 13.68 12.19
CA ILE A 49 -10.53 13.75 12.36
C ILE A 49 -9.90 14.47 11.16
N HIS A 50 -9.37 15.66 11.39
CA HIS A 50 -8.65 16.45 10.39
C HIS A 50 -7.20 15.97 10.24
N VAL A 51 -6.99 14.90 9.50
CA VAL A 51 -5.70 14.20 9.41
C VAL A 51 -4.54 15.05 8.88
N ARG A 52 -4.81 16.05 8.02
CA ARG A 52 -3.76 17.00 7.58
C ARG A 52 -3.18 17.84 8.73
N SER A 53 -4.01 18.24 9.69
CA SER A 53 -3.54 18.96 10.87
C SER A 53 -2.67 18.06 11.76
N ILE A 54 -3.06 16.79 11.87
CA ILE A 54 -2.27 15.79 12.60
C ILE A 54 -0.93 15.54 11.89
N ALA A 55 -0.91 15.41 10.56
CA ALA A 55 0.32 15.25 9.81
C ALA A 55 1.30 16.41 10.04
N ARG A 56 0.80 17.67 10.02
CA ARG A 56 1.60 18.85 10.35
C ARG A 56 2.15 18.80 11.78
N TRP A 57 1.31 18.41 12.73
CA TRP A 57 1.75 18.24 14.12
C TRP A 57 2.83 17.17 14.24
N VAL A 58 2.67 16.01 13.59
CA VAL A 58 3.67 14.93 13.56
C VAL A 58 5.01 15.44 13.03
N VAL A 59 5.02 16.15 11.90
CA VAL A 59 6.25 16.71 11.32
C VAL A 59 6.91 17.72 12.26
N ASN A 60 6.11 18.50 13.00
CA ASN A 60 6.64 19.48 13.95
C ASN A 60 7.23 18.85 15.22
N GLN A 61 6.65 17.76 15.70
CA GLN A 61 7.10 17.07 16.91
C GLN A 61 8.21 16.05 16.62
N LEU A 62 8.04 15.26 15.58
CA LEU A 62 8.97 14.19 15.20
C LEU A 62 9.93 14.70 14.12
N LYS A 63 11.08 15.20 14.54
CA LYS A 63 12.08 15.78 13.63
C LYS A 63 12.85 14.70 12.88
N GLU A 64 13.10 13.58 13.54
CA GLU A 64 13.86 12.49 12.96
C GLU A 64 13.02 11.66 11.98
N PRO A 65 13.54 11.35 10.79
CA PRO A 65 12.84 10.50 9.85
C PRO A 65 12.46 9.12 10.40
N LYS A 66 13.29 8.59 11.32
CA LYS A 66 13.08 7.29 11.96
C LYS A 66 11.81 7.27 12.79
N GLU A 67 11.55 8.33 13.55
CA GLU A 67 10.35 8.44 14.38
C GLU A 67 9.07 8.47 13.52
N ARG A 68 9.11 9.15 12.37
CA ARG A 68 7.99 9.20 11.43
C ARG A 68 7.75 7.85 10.75
N ILE A 69 8.81 7.08 10.52
CA ILE A 69 8.72 5.70 10.03
C ILE A 69 8.02 4.81 11.07
N GLU A 70 8.30 4.98 12.38
CA GLU A 70 7.60 4.24 13.44
C GLU A 70 6.10 4.52 13.45
N VAL A 71 5.68 5.76 13.18
CA VAL A 71 4.26 6.10 13.05
C VAL A 71 3.62 5.35 11.87
N ILE A 72 4.30 5.29 10.74
CA ILE A 72 3.80 4.54 9.57
C ILE A 72 3.76 3.03 9.89
N SER A 73 4.77 2.50 10.55
CA SER A 73 4.81 1.08 10.97
C SER A 73 3.63 0.72 11.86
N PHE A 74 3.31 1.55 12.85
CA PHE A 74 2.13 1.38 13.70
C PHE A 74 0.82 1.38 12.89
N LEU A 75 0.67 2.28 11.91
CA LEU A 75 -0.52 2.32 11.07
C LEU A 75 -0.64 1.10 10.16
N ILE A 76 0.48 0.58 9.66
CA ILE A 76 0.51 -0.68 8.89
C ILE A 76 0.08 -1.86 9.77
N GLU A 77 0.58 -1.94 11.01
CA GLU A 77 0.19 -3.01 11.94
C GLU A 77 -1.33 -3.03 12.19
N ILE A 78 -1.96 -1.85 12.34
CA ILE A 78 -3.43 -1.76 12.45
C ILE A 78 -4.12 -2.32 11.21
N CYS A 79 -3.61 -2.01 10.02
CA CYS A 79 -4.20 -2.51 8.77
C CYS A 79 -4.09 -4.03 8.66
N LEU A 80 -3.00 -4.63 9.16
CA LEU A 80 -2.70 -6.06 9.05
C LEU A 80 -3.44 -6.96 10.06
N ILE A 81 -4.12 -6.41 11.08
CA ILE A 81 -4.77 -7.21 12.14
C ILE A 81 -5.80 -8.21 11.63
N GLU A 82 -6.46 -7.92 10.51
CA GLU A 82 -7.50 -8.79 9.94
C GLU A 82 -7.10 -9.42 8.60
N ASN A 83 -5.82 -9.42 8.28
CA ASN A 83 -5.29 -10.02 7.05
C ASN A 83 -5.91 -9.48 5.74
N ALA A 84 -6.65 -8.37 5.80
CA ALA A 84 -7.30 -7.76 4.65
C ALA A 84 -6.95 -6.27 4.57
N LEU A 85 -5.90 -5.95 3.84
CA LEU A 85 -5.63 -4.56 3.44
C LEU A 85 -6.66 -4.15 2.39
N ILE A 86 -7.51 -3.19 2.75
CA ILE A 86 -8.45 -2.61 1.80
C ILE A 86 -7.82 -1.39 1.11
N ASP A 87 -8.17 -1.14 -0.15
CA ASP A 87 -7.63 -0.03 -0.95
C ASP A 87 -7.72 1.32 -0.23
N ARG A 88 -8.80 1.57 0.49
CA ARG A 88 -9.01 2.82 1.24
C ARG A 88 -7.98 3.02 2.36
N GLU A 89 -7.59 1.95 3.04
CA GLU A 89 -6.55 1.99 4.09
C GLU A 89 -5.18 2.27 3.46
N ILE A 90 -4.86 1.60 2.36
CA ILE A 90 -3.60 1.78 1.63
C ILE A 90 -3.47 3.21 1.09
N ILE A 91 -4.51 3.71 0.42
CA ILE A 91 -4.53 5.08 -0.09
C ILE A 91 -4.36 6.10 1.05
N ALA A 92 -5.05 5.87 2.17
CA ALA A 92 -4.95 6.75 3.34
C ALA A 92 -3.54 6.72 3.94
N LEU A 93 -2.94 5.53 4.05
CA LEU A 93 -1.60 5.31 4.57
C LEU A 93 -0.53 6.01 3.71
N VAL A 94 -0.59 5.82 2.38
CA VAL A 94 0.36 6.44 1.44
C VAL A 94 0.25 7.96 1.49
N ARG A 95 -0.97 8.51 1.42
CA ARG A 95 -1.18 9.96 1.51
C ARG A 95 -0.70 10.56 2.82
N PHE A 96 -0.95 9.89 3.93
CA PHE A 96 -0.49 10.34 5.23
C PHE A 96 1.04 10.30 5.31
N GLY A 97 1.66 9.23 4.81
CA GLY A 97 3.11 9.09 4.72
C GLY A 97 3.76 10.22 3.92
N GLU A 98 3.22 10.54 2.75
CA GLU A 98 3.69 11.67 1.94
C GLU A 98 3.63 13.01 2.72
N TRP A 99 2.55 13.26 3.47
CA TRP A 99 2.43 14.49 4.27
C TRP A 99 3.41 14.57 5.43
N ILE A 100 3.86 13.43 5.96
CA ILE A 100 4.88 13.41 7.03
C ILE A 100 6.30 13.16 6.50
N GLY A 101 6.49 13.14 5.17
CA GLY A 101 7.80 12.99 4.53
C GLY A 101 8.32 11.54 4.48
N VAL A 102 7.43 10.56 4.58
CA VAL A 102 7.75 9.13 4.35
C VAL A 102 7.25 8.74 2.97
N GLY A 103 8.17 8.59 2.01
CA GLY A 103 7.85 8.30 0.62
C GLY A 103 7.21 6.92 0.42
N LYS A 104 6.40 6.81 -0.63
CA LYS A 104 5.66 5.59 -0.98
C LYS A 104 6.54 4.34 -1.05
N ALA A 105 7.72 4.42 -1.67
CA ALA A 105 8.64 3.28 -1.76
C ALA A 105 9.05 2.72 -0.39
N LYS A 106 9.22 3.60 0.62
CA LYS A 106 9.51 3.18 1.99
C LYS A 106 8.30 2.53 2.65
N ILE A 107 7.10 3.03 2.39
CA ILE A 107 5.85 2.45 2.90
C ILE A 107 5.63 1.06 2.30
N ASP A 108 5.80 0.92 0.97
CA ASP A 108 5.72 -0.37 0.28
C ASP A 108 6.70 -1.40 0.87
N HIS A 109 7.95 -0.96 1.12
CA HIS A 109 8.97 -1.82 1.76
C HIS A 109 8.59 -2.22 3.19
N LEU A 110 8.05 -1.29 3.98
CA LEU A 110 7.61 -1.57 5.35
C LEU A 110 6.42 -2.54 5.37
N MET A 111 5.45 -2.34 4.48
CA MET A 111 4.33 -3.27 4.32
C MET A 111 4.81 -4.68 4.01
N LEU A 112 5.70 -4.85 3.06
CA LEU A 112 6.27 -6.16 2.72
C LEU A 112 7.02 -6.79 3.90
N HIS A 113 7.84 -6.02 4.60
CA HIS A 113 8.64 -6.53 5.70
C HIS A 113 7.83 -6.91 6.96
N GLN A 114 6.81 -6.11 7.33
CA GLN A 114 5.94 -6.43 8.47
C GLN A 114 5.06 -7.63 8.17
N TYR A 115 4.77 -7.81 6.92
CA TYR A 115 4.00 -8.86 6.35
C TYR A 115 4.72 -10.22 6.36
N ASP A 116 6.00 -10.24 5.97
CA ASP A 116 6.88 -11.41 6.02
C ASP A 116 7.06 -11.98 7.45
N LYS A 117 6.85 -11.12 8.47
CA LYS A 117 6.90 -11.52 9.88
C LYS A 117 5.61 -12.18 10.37
N SER A 118 4.48 -11.99 9.70
CA SER A 118 3.23 -12.65 10.04
C SER A 118 3.17 -14.00 9.33
N LYS A 119 3.11 -15.10 10.08
CA LYS A 119 3.12 -16.49 9.56
C LYS A 119 1.96 -16.87 8.62
N GLU A 120 1.15 -15.92 8.17
CA GLU A 120 -0.01 -16.14 7.28
C GLU A 120 0.22 -15.70 5.83
N PHE A 121 1.44 -15.88 5.36
CA PHE A 121 1.93 -15.50 4.04
C PHE A 121 1.09 -16.03 2.85
N GLN A 122 0.33 -17.11 3.02
CA GLN A 122 -0.43 -17.70 1.91
C GLN A 122 -1.74 -16.98 1.58
N SER A 123 -2.49 -16.50 2.56
CA SER A 123 -3.76 -15.80 2.31
C SER A 123 -3.59 -14.37 1.81
N LEU A 124 -2.46 -13.80 2.06
CA LEU A 124 -2.14 -12.43 1.71
C LEU A 124 -1.54 -12.25 0.31
N ASN A 125 -0.93 -13.28 -0.25
CA ASN A 125 -0.62 -13.29 -1.67
C ASN A 125 -1.88 -13.05 -2.51
N GLU A 126 -3.05 -13.45 -2.03
CA GLU A 126 -4.33 -13.21 -2.71
C GLU A 126 -4.80 -11.74 -2.61
N VAL A 127 -4.53 -11.06 -1.50
CA VAL A 127 -4.98 -9.67 -1.26
C VAL A 127 -3.98 -8.63 -1.78
N LEU A 128 -2.67 -8.85 -1.60
CA LEU A 128 -1.64 -8.00 -2.20
C LEU A 128 -1.42 -8.29 -3.69
N ASN A 129 -1.84 -9.45 -4.15
CA ASN A 129 -1.71 -9.88 -5.52
C ASN A 129 -2.23 -8.82 -6.52
N PRO A 130 -3.41 -8.17 -6.34
CA PRO A 130 -3.88 -7.14 -7.26
C PRO A 130 -2.97 -5.91 -7.29
N ILE A 131 -2.47 -5.45 -6.14
CA ILE A 131 -1.61 -4.26 -6.07
C ILE A 131 -0.23 -4.55 -6.62
N ILE A 132 0.33 -5.70 -6.28
CA ILE A 132 1.62 -6.18 -6.82
C ILE A 132 1.49 -6.45 -8.31
N ARG A 133 0.40 -7.06 -8.76
CA ARG A 133 0.11 -7.29 -10.19
C ARG A 133 0.00 -5.99 -10.95
N LYS A 134 -0.79 -5.03 -10.48
CA LYS A 134 -0.89 -3.70 -11.10
C LYS A 134 0.45 -2.99 -11.17
N LYS A 135 1.22 -2.98 -10.07
CA LYS A 135 2.56 -2.38 -10.07
C LYS A 135 3.48 -3.05 -11.09
N LYS A 136 3.48 -4.40 -11.12
CA LYS A 136 4.27 -5.18 -12.08
C LYS A 136 3.79 -4.94 -13.51
N ALA A 137 2.48 -4.80 -13.71
CA ALA A 137 1.89 -4.50 -15.00
C ALA A 137 2.33 -3.13 -15.55
N TYR A 138 2.33 -2.07 -14.70
CA TYR A 138 2.89 -0.77 -15.09
C TYR A 138 4.38 -0.86 -15.45
N GLN A 139 5.17 -1.61 -14.67
CA GLN A 139 6.60 -1.82 -14.96
C GLN A 139 6.82 -2.56 -16.29
N ILE A 140 6.03 -3.60 -16.57
CA ILE A 140 6.11 -4.36 -17.82
C ILE A 140 5.74 -3.48 -19.02
N LEU A 141 4.75 -2.59 -18.87
CA LEU A 141 4.38 -1.63 -19.91
C LEU A 141 5.30 -0.39 -19.96
N GLU A 142 6.36 -0.33 -19.14
CA GLU A 142 7.29 0.81 -19.08
C GLU A 142 6.55 2.14 -18.80
N LEU A 143 5.56 2.12 -17.90
CA LEU A 143 4.71 3.25 -17.54
C LEU A 143 4.83 3.59 -16.05
N ASP A 144 4.60 4.87 -15.74
CA ASP A 144 4.41 5.32 -14.37
C ASP A 144 3.05 4.88 -13.81
N PHE A 145 2.99 4.68 -12.48
CA PHE A 145 1.78 4.19 -11.79
C PHE A 145 0.55 5.12 -11.96
N ASN A 146 0.74 6.34 -12.39
CA ASN A 146 -0.32 7.33 -12.63
C ASN A 146 -0.70 7.48 -14.11
N ALA A 147 -0.22 6.56 -14.98
CA ALA A 147 -0.51 6.64 -16.40
C ALA A 147 -2.02 6.53 -16.66
N THR A 148 -2.49 7.36 -17.56
CA THR A 148 -3.88 7.37 -18.00
C THR A 148 -4.21 6.13 -18.86
N THR A 149 -5.48 5.80 -18.98
CA THR A 149 -5.95 4.69 -19.82
C THR A 149 -5.49 4.85 -21.28
N ASP A 150 -5.40 6.07 -21.79
CA ASP A 150 -4.95 6.33 -23.15
C ASP A 150 -3.44 6.10 -23.31
N GLU A 151 -2.64 6.48 -22.31
CA GLU A 151 -1.20 6.18 -22.26
C GLU A 151 -0.95 4.68 -22.19
N ILE A 152 -1.72 3.95 -21.37
CA ILE A 152 -1.66 2.48 -21.29
C ILE A 152 -1.94 1.85 -22.65
N LYS A 153 -3.02 2.25 -23.34
CA LYS A 153 -3.38 1.74 -24.67
C LYS A 153 -2.32 2.06 -25.72
N LYS A 154 -1.78 3.26 -25.69
CA LYS A 154 -0.74 3.70 -26.64
C LYS A 154 0.55 2.93 -26.45
N GLN A 155 1.00 2.77 -25.22
CA GLN A 155 2.23 2.06 -24.90
C GLN A 155 2.10 0.56 -25.17
N TYR A 156 0.95 -0.05 -24.86
CA TYR A 156 0.64 -1.42 -25.20
C TYR A 156 0.78 -1.68 -26.71
N LYS A 157 0.15 -0.86 -27.57
CA LYS A 157 0.26 -1.00 -29.03
C LYS A 157 1.71 -0.91 -29.50
N LYS A 158 2.49 0.01 -28.93
CA LYS A 158 3.91 0.18 -29.26
C LYS A 158 4.73 -1.08 -28.91
N LEU A 159 4.53 -1.62 -27.69
CA LEU A 159 5.27 -2.79 -27.22
C LEU A 159 4.85 -4.08 -27.96
N VAL A 160 3.56 -4.27 -28.22
CA VAL A 160 3.06 -5.38 -29.04
C VAL A 160 3.69 -5.38 -30.42
N LEU A 161 3.75 -4.21 -31.11
CA LEU A 161 4.40 -4.09 -32.41
C LEU A 161 5.90 -4.39 -32.38
N LYS A 162 6.56 -4.05 -31.25
CA LYS A 162 8.00 -4.30 -31.07
C LYS A 162 8.32 -5.78 -30.85
N TYR A 163 7.50 -6.49 -30.05
CA TYR A 163 7.74 -7.88 -29.64
C TYR A 163 6.85 -8.89 -30.36
N HIS A 164 6.18 -8.49 -31.47
CA HIS A 164 5.32 -9.40 -32.21
C HIS A 164 6.12 -10.55 -32.83
N PRO A 165 5.66 -11.82 -32.68
CA PRO A 165 6.41 -12.98 -33.16
C PRO A 165 6.69 -12.92 -34.67
N ASP A 166 5.74 -12.42 -35.49
CA ASP A 166 5.94 -12.29 -36.94
C ASP A 166 7.09 -11.37 -37.34
N LYS A 167 7.41 -10.37 -36.52
CA LYS A 167 8.52 -9.46 -36.80
C LYS A 167 9.87 -9.98 -36.32
N ASN A 168 9.86 -10.97 -35.44
CA ASN A 168 11.03 -11.53 -34.79
C ASN A 168 11.40 -12.93 -35.32
N GLN A 169 10.89 -13.33 -36.49
CA GLN A 169 11.16 -14.65 -37.08
C GLN A 169 12.60 -14.84 -37.58
N HIS A 170 13.39 -13.76 -37.67
CA HIS A 170 14.77 -13.78 -38.20
C HIS A 170 15.84 -13.81 -37.11
N ILE A 171 15.46 -13.93 -35.83
CA ILE A 171 16.37 -14.01 -34.70
C ILE A 171 16.58 -15.47 -34.27
N ASN A 172 17.64 -15.72 -33.51
CA ASN A 172 17.94 -17.07 -33.03
C ASN A 172 16.86 -17.59 -32.06
N ASP A 173 16.77 -18.92 -31.87
CA ASP A 173 15.74 -19.57 -31.07
C ASP A 173 15.63 -19.02 -29.64
N LYS A 174 16.75 -18.67 -29.03
CA LYS A 174 16.77 -18.12 -27.65
C LYS A 174 16.16 -16.73 -27.60
N GLU A 175 16.52 -15.85 -28.51
CA GLU A 175 15.96 -14.49 -28.61
C GLU A 175 14.48 -14.53 -29.01
N LEU A 176 14.07 -15.50 -29.81
CA LEU A 176 12.68 -15.72 -30.17
C LEU A 176 11.85 -16.13 -28.95
N GLN A 177 12.37 -17.03 -28.10
CA GLN A 177 11.71 -17.42 -26.85
C GLN A 177 11.58 -16.23 -25.88
N GLU A 178 12.65 -15.44 -25.72
CA GLU A 178 12.63 -14.24 -24.87
C GLU A 178 11.64 -13.18 -25.38
N SER A 179 11.57 -12.97 -26.70
CA SER A 179 10.63 -12.05 -27.34
C SER A 179 9.19 -12.52 -27.17
N THR A 180 8.94 -13.81 -27.36
CA THR A 180 7.61 -14.42 -27.17
C THR A 180 7.16 -14.30 -25.69
N GLN A 181 8.04 -14.56 -24.74
CA GLN A 181 7.72 -14.40 -23.32
C GLN A 181 7.42 -12.95 -22.97
N LYS A 182 8.18 -11.99 -23.53
CA LYS A 182 7.89 -10.55 -23.36
C LYS A 182 6.54 -10.18 -23.94
N PHE A 183 6.20 -10.67 -25.10
CA PHE A 183 4.89 -10.43 -25.74
C PHE A 183 3.73 -10.92 -24.86
N ILE A 184 3.84 -12.13 -24.30
CA ILE A 184 2.84 -12.69 -23.39
C ILE A 184 2.71 -11.79 -22.14
N ASN A 185 3.84 -11.46 -21.52
CA ASN A 185 3.85 -10.61 -20.31
C ASN A 185 3.22 -9.21 -20.57
N ILE A 186 3.46 -8.63 -21.75
CA ILE A 186 2.87 -7.34 -22.16
C ILE A 186 1.35 -7.45 -22.30
N LYS A 187 0.86 -8.54 -22.87
CA LYS A 187 -0.57 -8.79 -23.02
C LYS A 187 -1.25 -8.95 -21.65
N ASP A 188 -0.69 -9.78 -20.78
CA ASP A 188 -1.21 -10.02 -19.43
C ASP A 188 -1.21 -8.72 -18.60
N ALA A 189 -0.15 -7.92 -18.71
CA ALA A 189 -0.04 -6.63 -18.03
C ALA A 189 -1.11 -5.63 -18.50
N TYR A 190 -1.40 -5.61 -19.79
CA TYR A 190 -2.45 -4.75 -20.33
C TYR A 190 -3.84 -5.17 -19.84
N GLU A 191 -4.14 -6.47 -19.85
CA GLU A 191 -5.41 -7.00 -19.33
C GLU A 191 -5.61 -6.67 -17.85
N GLU A 192 -4.55 -6.77 -17.02
CA GLU A 192 -4.58 -6.43 -15.60
C GLU A 192 -4.89 -4.93 -15.33
N LEU A 193 -4.47 -4.02 -16.23
CA LEU A 193 -4.65 -2.58 -16.03
C LEU A 193 -5.96 -2.02 -16.59
N ILE A 194 -6.64 -2.76 -17.48
CA ILE A 194 -7.88 -2.28 -18.14
C ILE A 194 -9.14 -2.87 -17.50
N GLN A 195 -8.99 -3.95 -16.69
CA GLN A 195 -10.07 -4.43 -15.83
C GLN A 195 -10.37 -3.41 -14.72
#